data_1a26df5e40bce52724b8e6aecd8fd5c0
#
_entry.id   1a26df5e40bce52724b8e6aecd8fd5c0
#
_cell.length_a   1.000
_cell.length_b   1.000
_cell.length_c   1.000
_cell.angle_alpha   90.00
_cell.angle_beta   90.00
_cell.angle_gamma   90.00
#
_symmetry.space_group_name_H-M   'P 1'
#
loop_
_entity.id
_entity.type
_entity.pdbx_description
1 polymer ?
#
loop_
_entity_poly.entity_id
_entity_poly.type
_entity_poly.pdbx_seq_one_letter_code
_entity_poly.pdbx_strand_id
1 'polypeptide(L)'
;MVSRESCNDERPDPYPAVPLSRATMKDLTPVPDFFGTHDFELILRIVWQASNVNRSLGIRDEQTHIAYTNVRNCLIQTVRDIHPEYHEVCGFLPNIYQFLRGFQTVISLNYDLVVYLTMTYGLGVPDWHAFKDCFVGGGAFSDDWQRFRTPIYNERSTTLVLYPHGSLALCRNLDC
;
A
#
# COMPACT_ATOMS: atom_id res chain seq x y z
N MET A 1 -3.57 33.87 -10.88
CA MET A 1 -2.52 34.01 -9.84
C MET A 1 -3.01 33.23 -8.64
N VAL A 2 -2.78 31.93 -8.61
CA VAL A 2 -3.26 31.04 -7.54
C VAL A 2 -2.23 31.11 -6.43
N SER A 3 -2.65 31.61 -5.28
CA SER A 3 -1.83 31.67 -4.08
C SER A 3 -1.35 30.27 -3.69
N ARG A 4 -0.04 30.09 -3.57
CA ARG A 4 0.57 28.92 -2.95
C ARG A 4 0.23 29.00 -1.45
N GLU A 5 -0.91 28.46 -1.07
CA GLU A 5 -1.15 28.17 0.34
C GLU A 5 -0.20 27.05 0.76
N SER A 6 0.56 27.35 1.80
CA SER A 6 1.54 26.50 2.43
C SER A 6 0.86 25.19 2.87
N CYS A 7 1.30 24.06 2.32
CA CYS A 7 0.93 22.71 2.78
C CYS A 7 1.56 22.42 4.16
N ASN A 8 1.25 23.23 5.17
CA ASN A 8 1.67 23.01 6.55
C ASN A 8 0.55 22.33 7.32
N ASP A 9 0.30 21.07 7.07
CA ASP A 9 -0.55 20.24 7.92
C ASP A 9 0.35 19.19 8.61
N GLU A 10 0.78 19.50 9.83
CA GLU A 10 1.49 18.59 10.74
C GLU A 10 0.48 17.54 11.26
N ARG A 11 0.06 16.60 10.40
CA ARG A 11 -0.60 15.41 10.87
C ARG A 11 0.45 14.45 11.43
N PRO A 12 0.25 13.93 12.66
CA PRO A 12 1.16 12.93 13.21
C PRO A 12 1.21 11.71 12.27
N ASP A 13 2.41 11.21 12.04
CA ASP A 13 2.62 9.97 11.27
C ASP A 13 1.79 8.84 11.88
N PRO A 14 0.78 8.30 11.17
CA PRO A 14 -0.06 7.23 11.70
C PRO A 14 0.69 5.90 11.88
N TYR A 15 1.92 5.82 11.42
CA TYR A 15 2.72 4.60 11.52
C TYR A 15 4.04 4.89 12.25
N PRO A 16 4.13 4.58 13.57
CA PRO A 16 5.40 4.68 14.27
C PRO A 16 6.42 3.77 13.58
N ALA A 17 7.54 4.36 13.17
CA ALA A 17 8.64 3.63 12.58
C ALA A 17 9.11 2.57 13.60
N VAL A 18 8.90 1.30 13.29
CA VAL A 18 9.56 0.21 14.03
C VAL A 18 11.01 0.19 13.54
N PRO A 19 12.00 0.55 14.36
CA PRO A 19 13.38 0.57 13.92
C PRO A 19 13.85 -0.86 13.65
N LEU A 20 13.94 -1.22 12.36
CA LEU A 20 14.67 -2.42 11.96
C LEU A 20 16.16 -2.16 12.23
N SER A 21 16.73 -2.93 13.14
CA SER A 21 18.15 -2.80 13.44
C SER A 21 18.95 -3.15 12.18
N ARG A 22 20.09 -2.47 11.99
CA ARG A 22 21.05 -2.72 10.90
C ARG A 22 21.52 -4.20 10.84
N ALA A 23 21.35 -4.95 11.93
CA ALA A 23 21.58 -6.38 12.04
C ALA A 23 20.59 -7.20 11.19
N THR A 24 19.31 -6.78 11.12
CA THR A 24 18.26 -7.51 10.40
C THR A 24 18.49 -7.55 8.88
N MET A 25 19.11 -6.52 8.30
CA MET A 25 19.48 -6.53 6.87
C MET A 25 20.61 -7.49 6.54
N LYS A 26 21.56 -7.72 7.46
CA LYS A 26 22.67 -8.67 7.26
C LYS A 26 22.20 -10.12 7.28
N ASP A 27 21.11 -10.41 8.02
CA ASP A 27 20.56 -11.77 8.15
C ASP A 27 19.74 -12.17 6.92
N LEU A 28 19.40 -11.23 6.02
CA LEU A 28 18.62 -11.48 4.79
C LEU A 28 19.49 -11.74 3.56
N THR A 29 20.79 -11.41 3.62
CA THR A 29 21.73 -11.59 2.48
C THR A 29 21.82 -13.02 1.95
N PRO A 30 21.70 -14.10 2.76
CA PRO A 30 21.81 -15.46 2.24
C PRO A 30 20.69 -15.88 1.30
N VAL A 31 19.49 -15.30 1.43
CA VAL A 31 18.30 -15.77 0.66
C VAL A 31 18.34 -15.28 -0.80
N PRO A 32 18.56 -13.98 -1.09
CA PRO A 32 18.74 -13.50 -2.47
C PRO A 32 19.93 -14.18 -3.17
N ASP A 33 21.05 -14.33 -2.46
CA ASP A 33 22.26 -14.94 -3.00
C ASP A 33 22.03 -16.41 -3.36
N PHE A 34 21.32 -17.17 -2.52
CA PHE A 34 21.00 -18.56 -2.77
C PHE A 34 20.11 -18.75 -4.01
N PHE A 35 19.12 -17.88 -4.20
CA PHE A 35 18.23 -17.96 -5.36
C PHE A 35 18.76 -17.24 -6.60
N GLY A 36 19.86 -16.50 -6.49
CA GLY A 36 20.44 -15.72 -7.58
C GLY A 36 19.51 -14.65 -8.15
N THR A 37 18.62 -14.11 -7.32
CA THR A 37 17.63 -13.13 -7.74
C THR A 37 17.49 -12.00 -6.73
N HIS A 38 17.24 -10.78 -7.25
CA HIS A 38 16.90 -9.60 -6.47
C HIS A 38 15.39 -9.25 -6.55
N ASP A 39 14.59 -10.14 -7.11
CA ASP A 39 13.13 -10.00 -7.15
C ASP A 39 12.54 -10.32 -5.77
N PHE A 40 12.26 -9.29 -4.98
CA PHE A 40 11.71 -9.41 -3.63
C PHE A 40 10.34 -10.08 -3.60
N GLU A 41 9.49 -9.86 -4.61
CA GLU A 41 8.18 -10.50 -4.67
C GLU A 41 8.30 -12.00 -4.88
N LEU A 42 9.23 -12.40 -5.75
CA LEU A 42 9.53 -13.82 -5.97
C LEU A 42 10.07 -14.47 -4.69
N ILE A 43 11.03 -13.83 -4.03
CA ILE A 43 11.61 -14.32 -2.77
C ILE A 43 10.52 -14.45 -1.70
N LEU A 44 9.71 -13.41 -1.52
CA LEU A 44 8.63 -13.39 -0.53
C LEU A 44 7.62 -14.51 -0.78
N ARG A 45 7.26 -14.74 -2.05
CA ARG A 45 6.35 -15.82 -2.46
C ARG A 45 6.93 -17.20 -2.18
N ILE A 46 8.20 -17.43 -2.50
CA ILE A 46 8.87 -18.72 -2.27
C ILE A 46 8.92 -19.03 -0.78
N VAL A 47 9.35 -18.09 0.05
CA VAL A 47 9.45 -18.28 1.51
C VAL A 47 8.07 -18.47 2.15
N TRP A 48 7.05 -17.73 1.68
CA TRP A 48 5.67 -17.93 2.13
C TRP A 48 5.14 -19.31 1.77
N GLN A 49 5.39 -19.80 0.54
CA GLN A 49 4.99 -21.14 0.13
C GLN A 49 5.69 -22.22 0.94
N ALA A 50 7.00 -22.08 1.19
CA ALA A 50 7.75 -23.00 2.05
C ALA A 50 7.16 -23.05 3.47
N SER A 51 6.84 -21.92 4.07
CA SER A 51 6.20 -21.84 5.39
C SER A 51 4.84 -22.56 5.40
N ASN A 52 4.02 -22.40 4.36
CA ASN A 52 2.73 -23.07 4.27
C ASN A 52 2.85 -24.58 4.07
N VAL A 53 3.81 -25.02 3.26
CA VAL A 53 4.10 -26.46 3.06
C VAL A 53 4.54 -27.07 4.39
N ASN A 54 5.49 -26.47 5.10
CA ASN A 54 5.94 -26.95 6.40
C ASN A 54 4.79 -27.05 7.39
N ARG A 55 3.92 -26.04 7.45
CA ARG A 55 2.72 -26.06 8.30
C ARG A 55 1.77 -27.21 7.93
N SER A 56 1.51 -27.42 6.63
CA SER A 56 0.60 -28.48 6.16
C SER A 56 1.12 -29.89 6.47
N LEU A 57 2.43 -30.05 6.51
CA LEU A 57 3.10 -31.32 6.83
C LEU A 57 3.35 -31.50 8.34
N GLY A 58 2.95 -30.54 9.17
CA GLY A 58 3.20 -30.56 10.60
C GLY A 58 4.68 -30.40 10.99
N ILE A 59 5.50 -29.91 10.07
CA ILE A 59 6.90 -29.61 10.31
C ILE A 59 6.98 -28.32 11.12
N ARG A 60 7.48 -28.41 12.34
CA ARG A 60 7.73 -27.24 13.20
C ARG A 60 9.02 -26.54 12.77
N ASP A 61 8.91 -25.66 11.82
CA ASP A 61 9.99 -24.83 11.32
C ASP A 61 9.63 -23.36 11.48
N GLU A 62 10.16 -22.76 12.54
CA GLU A 62 9.98 -21.33 12.79
C GLU A 62 10.88 -20.49 11.88
N GLN A 63 11.95 -21.04 11.32
CA GLN A 63 12.93 -20.30 10.54
C GLN A 63 12.33 -19.78 9.24
N THR A 64 11.53 -20.58 8.53
CA THR A 64 10.84 -20.11 7.31
C THR A 64 9.82 -19.01 7.60
N HIS A 65 9.14 -19.07 8.75
CA HIS A 65 8.22 -18.02 9.16
C HIS A 65 8.95 -16.72 9.53
N ILE A 66 10.04 -16.84 10.26
CA ILE A 66 10.91 -15.70 10.62
C ILE A 66 11.50 -15.09 9.34
N ALA A 67 12.00 -15.90 8.42
CA ALA A 67 12.53 -15.42 7.14
C ALA A 67 11.47 -14.66 6.33
N TYR A 68 10.25 -15.18 6.25
CA TYR A 68 9.14 -14.49 5.59
C TYR A 68 8.87 -13.12 6.23
N THR A 69 8.77 -13.08 7.55
CA THR A 69 8.50 -11.86 8.30
C THR A 69 9.62 -10.82 8.09
N ASN A 70 10.87 -11.27 8.11
CA ASN A 70 12.03 -10.40 7.91
C ASN A 70 12.05 -9.81 6.48
N VAL A 71 11.87 -10.64 5.44
CA VAL A 71 11.83 -10.17 4.05
C VAL A 71 10.68 -9.16 3.85
N ARG A 72 9.49 -9.48 4.37
CA ARG A 72 8.34 -8.58 4.31
C ARG A 72 8.59 -7.24 5.00
N ASN A 73 9.13 -7.26 6.21
CA ASN A 73 9.43 -6.06 6.97
C ASN A 73 10.52 -5.21 6.30
N CYS A 74 11.53 -5.86 5.72
CA CYS A 74 12.57 -5.19 4.97
C CYS A 74 12.00 -4.49 3.73
N LEU A 75 11.10 -5.14 3.00
CA LEU A 75 10.41 -4.53 1.85
C LEU A 75 9.59 -3.31 2.28
N ILE A 76 8.78 -3.45 3.34
CA ILE A 76 7.96 -2.35 3.86
C ILE A 76 8.85 -1.17 4.27
N GLN A 77 9.96 -1.43 4.97
CA GLN A 77 10.87 -0.38 5.40
C GLN A 77 11.55 0.30 4.20
N THR A 78 12.01 -0.49 3.22
CA THR A 78 12.61 0.07 2.00
C THR A 78 11.64 0.98 1.26
N VAL A 79 10.38 0.57 1.12
CA VAL A 79 9.36 1.40 0.44
C VAL A 79 9.11 2.69 1.25
N ARG A 80 9.05 2.60 2.58
CA ARG A 80 8.91 3.78 3.46
C ARG A 80 10.07 4.75 3.32
N ASP A 81 11.30 4.24 3.29
CA ASP A 81 12.53 5.05 3.24
C ASP A 81 12.67 5.82 1.92
N ILE A 82 12.07 5.31 0.83
CA ILE A 82 12.09 5.95 -0.48
C ILE A 82 10.77 6.66 -0.83
N HIS A 83 9.75 6.52 0.04
CA HIS A 83 8.46 7.13 -0.19
C HIS A 83 8.57 8.66 -0.03
N PRO A 84 8.10 9.46 -1.01
CA PRO A 84 8.14 10.90 -0.88
C PRO A 84 7.19 11.39 0.21
N GLU A 85 7.64 12.36 0.98
CA GLU A 85 6.82 13.02 1.98
C GLU A 85 5.65 13.79 1.34
N TYR A 86 4.56 13.95 2.07
CA TYR A 86 3.36 14.63 1.57
C TYR A 86 3.67 16.01 0.99
N HIS A 87 4.54 16.78 1.65
CA HIS A 87 4.91 18.13 1.20
C HIS A 87 5.66 18.14 -0.15
N GLU A 88 6.32 17.04 -0.51
CA GLU A 88 7.01 16.89 -1.79
C GLU A 88 6.03 16.61 -2.94
N VAL A 89 4.93 15.91 -2.65
CA VAL A 89 3.96 15.49 -3.67
C VAL A 89 2.69 16.34 -3.72
N CYS A 90 2.37 17.08 -2.66
CA CYS A 90 1.10 17.81 -2.56
C CYS A 90 0.86 18.78 -3.73
N GLY A 91 1.92 19.37 -4.29
CA GLY A 91 1.83 20.24 -5.46
C GLY A 91 1.45 19.53 -6.76
N PHE A 92 1.64 18.21 -6.82
CA PHE A 92 1.31 17.39 -7.99
C PHE A 92 -0.05 16.71 -7.89
N LEU A 93 -0.59 16.58 -6.67
CA LEU A 93 -1.87 15.88 -6.43
C LEU A 93 -3.02 16.41 -7.28
N PRO A 94 -3.18 17.74 -7.51
CA PRO A 94 -4.23 18.25 -8.39
C PRO A 94 -4.15 17.69 -9.83
N ASN A 95 -2.94 17.58 -10.37
CA ASN A 95 -2.73 17.07 -11.74
C ASN A 95 -2.97 15.56 -11.79
N ILE A 96 -2.48 14.82 -10.79
CA ILE A 96 -2.71 13.38 -10.69
C ILE A 96 -4.20 13.09 -10.52
N TYR A 97 -4.90 13.85 -9.68
CA TYR A 97 -6.35 13.79 -9.52
C TYR A 97 -7.08 13.96 -10.84
N GLN A 98 -6.78 15.04 -11.58
CA GLN A 98 -7.42 15.30 -12.88
C GLN A 98 -7.13 14.20 -13.90
N PHE A 99 -5.96 13.60 -13.87
CA PHE A 99 -5.61 12.46 -14.71
C PHE A 99 -6.41 11.20 -14.31
N LEU A 100 -6.38 10.83 -13.04
CA LEU A 100 -6.97 9.58 -12.56
C LEU A 100 -8.51 9.57 -12.63
N ARG A 101 -9.16 10.71 -12.44
CA ARG A 101 -10.63 10.82 -12.57
C ARG A 101 -11.16 10.53 -13.97
N GLY A 102 -10.30 10.52 -14.98
CA GLY A 102 -10.65 10.16 -16.35
C GLY A 102 -10.89 8.67 -16.57
N PHE A 103 -10.59 7.83 -15.57
CA PHE A 103 -10.71 6.38 -15.68
C PHE A 103 -11.84 5.84 -14.78
N GLN A 104 -12.52 4.80 -15.25
CA GLN A 104 -13.51 4.09 -14.44
C GLN A 104 -12.88 3.18 -13.39
N THR A 105 -11.66 2.70 -13.66
CA THR A 105 -10.91 1.83 -12.75
C THR A 105 -9.44 2.17 -12.86
N VAL A 106 -8.78 2.29 -11.72
CA VAL A 106 -7.34 2.46 -11.57
C VAL A 106 -6.81 1.27 -10.79
N ILE A 107 -5.74 0.66 -11.30
CA ILE A 107 -5.05 -0.44 -10.62
C ILE A 107 -3.64 0.06 -10.28
N SER A 108 -3.36 0.21 -8.99
CA SER A 108 -2.03 0.57 -8.51
C SER A 108 -1.24 -0.71 -8.23
N LEU A 109 -0.12 -0.87 -8.91
CA LEU A 109 0.83 -1.96 -8.67
C LEU A 109 1.94 -1.55 -7.72
N ASN A 110 1.99 -0.27 -7.37
CA ASN A 110 2.99 0.28 -6.46
C ASN A 110 2.53 0.16 -5.01
N TYR A 111 3.48 -0.02 -4.13
CA TYR A 111 3.24 -0.05 -2.67
C TYR A 111 3.13 1.34 -2.05
N ASP A 112 3.45 2.42 -2.81
CA ASP A 112 3.47 3.80 -2.33
C ASP A 112 2.08 4.36 -1.98
N LEU A 113 2.06 5.57 -1.41
CA LEU A 113 0.84 6.26 -0.99
C LEU A 113 0.33 7.27 -2.00
N VAL A 114 0.96 7.46 -3.17
CA VAL A 114 0.61 8.55 -4.09
C VAL A 114 -0.84 8.48 -4.55
N VAL A 115 -1.32 7.28 -4.91
CA VAL A 115 -2.73 7.09 -5.30
C VAL A 115 -3.66 7.35 -4.11
N TYR A 116 -3.31 6.84 -2.92
CA TYR A 116 -4.08 7.07 -1.69
C TYR A 116 -4.15 8.56 -1.34
N LEU A 117 -3.03 9.29 -1.40
CA LEU A 117 -2.99 10.74 -1.18
C LEU A 117 -3.83 11.50 -2.21
N THR A 118 -3.84 11.03 -3.46
CA THR A 118 -4.70 11.60 -4.50
C THR A 118 -6.19 11.39 -4.22
N MET A 119 -6.58 10.20 -3.74
CA MET A 119 -7.95 9.93 -3.31
C MET A 119 -8.36 10.85 -2.15
N THR A 120 -7.47 10.98 -1.15
CA THR A 120 -7.70 11.86 0.01
C THR A 120 -7.81 13.34 -0.41
N TYR A 121 -6.94 13.79 -1.31
CA TYR A 121 -7.03 15.12 -1.92
C TYR A 121 -8.39 15.33 -2.57
N GLY A 122 -8.89 14.32 -3.30
CA GLY A 122 -10.19 14.36 -3.99
C GLY A 122 -11.38 14.61 -3.07
N LEU A 123 -11.31 14.22 -1.79
CA LEU A 123 -12.37 14.48 -0.81
C LEU A 123 -12.60 15.99 -0.56
N GLY A 124 -11.56 16.81 -0.78
CA GLY A 124 -11.64 18.27 -0.65
C GLY A 124 -12.03 19.00 -1.94
N VAL A 125 -12.17 18.28 -3.07
CA VAL A 125 -12.48 18.90 -4.36
C VAL A 125 -13.99 18.97 -4.58
N PRO A 126 -14.58 20.15 -4.83
CA PRO A 126 -16.04 20.33 -4.93
C PRO A 126 -16.60 19.96 -6.33
N ASP A 127 -16.09 18.91 -6.97
CA ASP A 127 -16.54 18.48 -8.29
C ASP A 127 -17.41 17.21 -8.31
N TRP A 128 -17.66 16.67 -7.12
CA TRP A 128 -18.51 15.49 -6.89
C TRP A 128 -18.00 14.21 -7.58
N HIS A 129 -16.71 14.13 -7.85
CA HIS A 129 -16.05 12.90 -8.27
C HIS A 129 -15.61 12.10 -7.05
N ALA A 130 -15.95 10.82 -6.99
CA ALA A 130 -15.55 9.93 -5.90
C ALA A 130 -14.50 8.92 -6.35
N PHE A 131 -13.39 8.85 -5.64
CA PHE A 131 -12.52 7.69 -5.67
C PHE A 131 -12.97 6.71 -4.60
N LYS A 132 -13.14 5.45 -4.98
CA LYS A 132 -13.56 4.38 -4.06
C LYS A 132 -12.61 3.21 -4.17
N ASP A 133 -12.36 2.57 -3.06
CA ASP A 133 -11.75 1.26 -2.99
C ASP A 133 -12.75 0.22 -2.48
N CYS A 134 -12.33 -1.02 -2.34
CA CYS A 134 -13.19 -2.08 -1.81
C CYS A 134 -13.19 -2.18 -0.29
N PHE A 135 -12.64 -1.20 0.43
CA PHE A 135 -12.65 -1.17 1.89
C PHE A 135 -13.87 -0.39 2.39
N VAL A 136 -14.64 -1.02 3.27
CA VAL A 136 -15.84 -0.44 3.88
C VAL A 136 -15.57 -0.06 5.34
N GLY A 137 -16.57 0.50 6.01
CA GLY A 137 -16.44 0.95 7.41
C GLY A 137 -15.79 -0.10 8.31
N GLY A 138 -14.80 0.34 9.10
CA GLY A 138 -13.98 -0.54 9.92
C GLY A 138 -12.84 -1.26 9.19
N GLY A 139 -12.59 -0.93 7.92
CA GLY A 139 -11.48 -1.50 7.13
C GLY A 139 -11.75 -2.90 6.58
N ALA A 140 -13.00 -3.38 6.64
CA ALA A 140 -13.36 -4.67 6.08
C ALA A 140 -13.33 -4.63 4.54
N PHE A 141 -12.77 -5.67 3.93
CA PHE A 141 -12.78 -5.81 2.47
C PHE A 141 -14.13 -6.33 1.98
N SER A 142 -14.68 -5.69 0.94
CA SER A 142 -15.89 -6.12 0.24
C SER A 142 -15.52 -6.58 -1.17
N ASP A 143 -15.94 -7.78 -1.55
CA ASP A 143 -15.73 -8.36 -2.87
C ASP A 143 -16.76 -7.88 -3.92
N ASP A 144 -17.79 -7.15 -3.49
CA ASP A 144 -18.77 -6.51 -4.38
C ASP A 144 -18.20 -5.24 -5.03
N TRP A 145 -17.09 -5.39 -5.76
CA TRP A 145 -16.41 -4.28 -6.43
C TRP A 145 -17.29 -3.55 -7.46
N GLN A 146 -18.31 -4.21 -8.01
CA GLN A 146 -19.22 -3.60 -8.99
C GLN A 146 -20.03 -2.46 -8.38
N ARG A 147 -20.43 -2.60 -7.12
CA ARG A 147 -21.13 -1.56 -6.36
C ARG A 147 -20.31 -0.27 -6.25
N PHE A 148 -19.00 -0.39 -6.09
CA PHE A 148 -18.12 0.77 -5.92
C PHE A 148 -17.84 1.52 -7.23
N ARG A 149 -18.15 0.94 -8.38
CA ARG A 149 -18.07 1.62 -9.69
C ARG A 149 -19.28 2.50 -9.99
N THR A 150 -20.31 2.41 -9.17
CA THR A 150 -21.56 3.18 -9.38
C THR A 150 -21.55 4.41 -8.49
N PRO A 151 -21.80 5.62 -9.06
CA PRO A 151 -21.99 6.82 -8.27
C PRO A 151 -23.19 6.67 -7.33
N ILE A 152 -23.07 7.18 -6.10
CA ILE A 152 -24.11 7.19 -5.08
C ILE A 152 -24.37 8.62 -4.59
N TYR A 153 -25.61 8.88 -4.17
CA TYR A 153 -26.03 10.20 -3.66
C TYR A 153 -25.69 11.35 -4.62
N ASN A 154 -24.83 12.27 -4.18
CA ASN A 154 -24.45 13.48 -4.93
C ASN A 154 -23.22 13.28 -5.84
N GLU A 155 -22.69 12.07 -5.93
CA GLU A 155 -21.55 11.81 -6.80
C GLU A 155 -21.96 11.89 -8.28
N ARG A 156 -21.18 12.60 -9.08
CA ARG A 156 -21.41 12.69 -10.53
C ARG A 156 -20.69 11.58 -11.29
N SER A 157 -19.55 11.16 -10.77
CA SER A 157 -18.73 10.11 -11.37
C SER A 157 -17.92 9.41 -10.29
N THR A 158 -17.45 8.22 -10.61
CA THR A 158 -16.71 7.37 -9.67
C THR A 158 -15.55 6.68 -10.38
N THR A 159 -14.41 6.63 -9.71
CA THR A 159 -13.26 5.80 -10.10
C THR A 159 -13.03 4.75 -9.01
N LEU A 160 -13.08 3.47 -9.38
CA LEU A 160 -12.68 2.37 -8.50
C LEU A 160 -11.16 2.24 -8.49
N VAL A 161 -10.57 2.17 -7.31
CA VAL A 161 -9.12 1.98 -7.11
C VAL A 161 -8.86 0.62 -6.50
N LEU A 162 -7.97 -0.15 -7.11
CA LEU A 162 -7.58 -1.48 -6.66
C LEU A 162 -6.08 -1.54 -6.40
N TYR A 163 -5.70 -2.27 -5.35
CA TYR A 163 -4.32 -2.47 -4.92
C TYR A 163 -4.01 -3.98 -4.85
N PRO A 164 -3.79 -4.67 -5.97
CA PRO A 164 -3.62 -6.14 -5.99
C PRO A 164 -2.38 -6.61 -5.25
N HIS A 165 -1.34 -5.79 -5.18
CA HIS A 165 -0.11 -6.06 -4.42
C HIS A 165 -0.13 -5.48 -3.00
N GLY A 166 -1.23 -4.82 -2.61
CA GLY A 166 -1.30 -4.03 -1.39
C GLY A 166 -0.76 -2.61 -1.56
N SER A 167 -0.70 -1.87 -0.48
CA SER A 167 -0.17 -0.51 -0.40
C SER A 167 0.26 -0.25 1.04
N LEU A 168 1.11 0.74 1.27
CA LEU A 168 1.45 1.20 2.62
C LEU A 168 0.24 1.72 3.41
N ALA A 169 -0.83 2.15 2.71
CA ALA A 169 -2.10 2.55 3.33
C ALA A 169 -2.92 1.35 3.84
N LEU A 170 -2.62 0.12 3.38
CA LEU A 170 -3.38 -1.07 3.70
C LEU A 170 -2.62 -1.90 4.73
N CYS A 171 -3.19 -2.10 5.90
CA CYS A 171 -2.69 -3.04 6.89
C CYS A 171 -3.68 -4.19 7.07
N ARG A 172 -3.15 -5.40 7.25
CA ARG A 172 -3.96 -6.55 7.62
C ARG A 172 -4.15 -6.54 9.14
N ASN A 173 -5.38 -6.48 9.58
CA ASN A 173 -5.69 -6.72 11.00
C ASN A 173 -5.54 -8.23 11.25
N LEU A 174 -4.54 -8.61 12.05
CA LEU A 174 -4.26 -10.02 12.37
C LEU A 174 -5.06 -10.53 13.60
N ASP A 175 -5.87 -9.67 14.20
CA ASP A 175 -6.61 -9.95 15.43
C ASP A 175 -8.07 -10.38 15.15
N CYS A 176 -8.35 -10.94 13.98
CA CYS A 176 -9.64 -11.58 13.65
C CYS A 176 -9.49 -13.08 13.52
#